data_a4df06c465e573c936b0ad8ccea61ad1
#
_entry.id   a4df06c465e573c936b0ad8ccea61ad1
#
_cell.length_a   1.000
_cell.length_b   1.000
_cell.length_c   1.000
_cell.angle_alpha   90.00
_cell.angle_beta   90.00
_cell.angle_gamma   90.00
#
_symmetry.space_group_name_H-M   'P 1'
#
loop_
_entity.id
_entity.type
_entity.pdbx_description
1 polymer ?
#
loop_
_entity_poly.entity_id
_entity_poly.type
_entity_poly.pdbx_seq_one_letter_code
_entity_poly.pdbx_strand_id
1 'polypeptide(L)'
;MLQALAIDDIALTQSCFVCLHVTEFKSEDTPFGELTGPAGTQIEDLERRIVHRCQQERLTYCVAENATTTSGTFFKQATPIGWLTENTELTNSQAAVVIDEFPVHVAPKMCQNARNPTQFLGLAAAISRQPDVLIYSTSGMDPRGIALMHVYAPERYTDGCLIHISTRELTNVVCDHSGKCLLVNVNSQIDDA
;
A
#
# COMPACT_ATOMS: atom_id res chain seq x y z
N MET A 1 -22.22 -1.40 10.16
CA MET A 1 -22.33 0.08 10.09
C MET A 1 -20.92 0.60 10.15
N LEU A 2 -20.36 1.05 9.02
CA LEU A 2 -19.00 1.59 8.94
C LEU A 2 -18.96 2.93 9.69
N GLN A 3 -18.06 3.05 10.63
CA GLN A 3 -17.91 4.27 11.43
C GLN A 3 -16.94 5.18 10.67
N ALA A 4 -17.34 6.41 10.38
CA ALA A 4 -16.44 7.41 9.83
C ALA A 4 -15.38 7.74 10.90
N LEU A 5 -14.11 7.48 10.58
CA LEU A 5 -12.99 7.84 11.44
C LEU A 5 -12.29 9.05 10.80
N ALA A 6 -12.07 10.09 11.56
CA ALA A 6 -11.19 11.15 11.11
C ALA A 6 -9.74 10.62 11.12
N ILE A 7 -8.92 11.05 10.16
CA ILE A 7 -7.49 10.67 10.12
C ILE A 7 -6.81 11.03 11.43
N ASP A 8 -7.28 12.09 12.09
CA ASP A 8 -6.77 12.58 13.35
C ASP A 8 -7.03 11.64 14.54
N ASP A 9 -8.02 10.71 14.40
CA ASP A 9 -8.35 9.74 15.45
C ASP A 9 -7.53 8.44 15.35
N ILE A 10 -6.67 8.29 14.32
CA ILE A 10 -5.80 7.12 14.16
C ILE A 10 -4.61 7.27 15.11
N ALA A 11 -4.43 6.29 16.00
CA ALA A 11 -3.26 6.25 16.88
C ALA A 11 -2.03 5.74 16.11
N LEU A 12 -1.31 6.63 15.42
CA LEU A 12 -0.14 6.29 14.60
C LEU A 12 1.05 5.72 15.40
N THR A 13 1.07 5.96 16.71
CA THR A 13 2.14 5.52 17.62
C THR A 13 1.94 4.11 18.17
N GLN A 14 0.87 3.42 17.79
CA GLN A 14 0.56 2.07 18.27
C GLN A 14 0.63 1.07 17.11
N SER A 15 1.08 -0.14 17.40
CA SER A 15 0.95 -1.25 16.46
C SER A 15 -0.53 -1.49 16.15
N CYS A 16 -0.93 -1.14 14.94
CA CYS A 16 -2.30 -1.25 14.49
C CYS A 16 -2.36 -1.49 12.98
N PHE A 17 -3.42 -2.14 12.54
CA PHE A 17 -3.74 -2.25 11.12
C PHE A 17 -5.01 -1.46 10.81
N VAL A 18 -4.86 -0.44 9.97
CA VAL A 18 -5.94 0.48 9.58
C VAL A 18 -6.22 0.33 8.10
N CYS A 19 -7.47 0.08 7.74
CA CYS A 19 -7.93 0.10 6.36
C CYS A 19 -8.75 1.35 6.09
N LEU A 20 -8.28 2.17 5.16
CA LEU A 20 -8.96 3.37 4.69
C LEU A 20 -9.62 3.07 3.34
N HIS A 21 -10.93 3.19 3.28
CA HIS A 21 -11.67 3.05 2.04
C HIS A 21 -12.05 4.42 1.48
N VAL A 22 -11.52 4.73 0.31
CA VAL A 22 -11.89 5.95 -0.43
C VAL A 22 -13.07 5.62 -1.32
N THR A 23 -14.25 6.15 -0.99
CA THR A 23 -15.45 6.03 -1.84
C THR A 23 -15.35 6.99 -3.01
N GLU A 24 -15.42 6.46 -4.23
CA GLU A 24 -15.61 7.30 -5.41
C GLU A 24 -16.97 8.02 -5.33
N PHE A 25 -16.96 9.33 -5.41
CA PHE A 25 -18.17 10.06 -5.77
C PHE A 25 -18.50 9.73 -7.23
N LYS A 26 -19.55 8.97 -7.47
CA LYS A 26 -20.18 8.93 -8.77
C LYS A 26 -20.88 10.27 -8.94
N SER A 27 -20.27 11.19 -9.64
CA SER A 27 -21.01 12.30 -10.26
C SER A 27 -21.94 11.66 -11.30
N GLU A 28 -23.24 11.88 -11.15
CA GLU A 28 -24.27 11.36 -12.09
C GLU A 28 -24.10 11.91 -13.50
N ASP A 29 -23.19 12.87 -13.73
CA ASP A 29 -23.00 13.63 -14.96
C ASP A 29 -21.74 13.27 -15.77
N THR A 30 -20.93 12.27 -15.37
CA THR A 30 -19.75 11.89 -16.15
C THR A 30 -20.07 10.76 -17.12
N PRO A 31 -19.95 10.98 -18.45
CA PRO A 31 -20.10 9.91 -19.43
C PRO A 31 -19.06 8.81 -19.22
N PHE A 32 -19.46 7.59 -19.43
CA PHE A 32 -18.61 6.40 -19.41
C PHE A 32 -17.34 6.63 -20.26
N GLY A 33 -16.17 6.74 -19.63
CA GLY A 33 -14.90 6.79 -20.37
C GLY A 33 -13.70 7.43 -19.70
N GLU A 34 -13.85 8.27 -18.69
CA GLU A 34 -12.70 8.89 -18.02
C GLU A 34 -12.43 8.30 -16.64
N LEU A 35 -11.68 7.19 -16.64
CA LEU A 35 -11.14 6.58 -15.41
C LEU A 35 -9.91 7.32 -14.83
N THR A 36 -9.63 8.52 -15.30
CA THR A 36 -8.49 9.35 -14.87
C THR A 36 -8.87 10.45 -13.89
N GLY A 37 -10.06 10.38 -13.34
CA GLY A 37 -10.59 11.40 -12.45
C GLY A 37 -10.29 11.16 -10.95
N PRO A 38 -11.16 11.63 -10.08
CA PRO A 38 -10.87 12.02 -8.68
C PRO A 38 -10.31 10.94 -7.74
N ALA A 39 -10.45 9.64 -8.03
CA ALA A 39 -10.00 8.59 -7.12
C ALA A 39 -8.48 8.54 -6.91
N GLY A 40 -7.67 8.75 -7.95
CA GLY A 40 -6.22 8.84 -7.85
C GLY A 40 -5.80 10.04 -7.01
N THR A 41 -6.37 11.19 -7.26
CA THR A 41 -6.11 12.43 -6.54
C THR A 41 -6.50 12.31 -5.06
N GLN A 42 -7.60 11.63 -4.76
CA GLN A 42 -8.04 11.43 -3.36
C GLN A 42 -7.12 10.50 -2.58
N ILE A 43 -6.58 9.44 -3.21
CA ILE A 43 -5.58 8.58 -2.57
C ILE A 43 -4.31 9.37 -2.26
N GLU A 44 -3.81 10.13 -3.23
CA GLU A 44 -2.61 10.95 -3.07
C GLU A 44 -2.80 12.04 -2.00
N ASP A 45 -3.99 12.65 -1.94
CA ASP A 45 -4.31 13.63 -0.89
C ASP A 45 -4.36 12.98 0.50
N LEU A 46 -4.95 11.80 0.60
CA LEU A 46 -5.00 11.04 1.85
C LEU A 46 -3.60 10.63 2.30
N GLU A 47 -2.79 10.08 1.39
CA GLU A 47 -1.38 9.75 1.67
C GLU A 47 -0.62 10.99 2.15
N ARG A 48 -0.76 12.12 1.46
CA ARG A 48 -0.12 13.39 1.83
C ARG A 48 -0.52 13.88 3.22
N ARG A 49 -1.79 13.76 3.59
CA ARG A 49 -2.29 14.14 4.93
C ARG A 49 -1.73 13.23 6.01
N ILE A 50 -1.68 11.91 5.78
CA ILE A 50 -1.07 10.95 6.71
C ILE A 50 0.43 11.25 6.89
N VAL A 51 1.14 11.46 5.78
CA VAL A 51 2.57 11.82 5.78
C VAL A 51 2.81 13.11 6.54
N HIS A 52 2.00 14.14 6.32
CA HIS A 52 2.10 15.41 7.04
C HIS A 52 1.94 15.21 8.56
N ARG A 53 0.98 14.39 8.96
CA ARG A 53 0.77 14.06 10.38
C ARG A 53 1.95 13.28 10.95
N CYS A 54 2.51 12.30 10.23
CA CYS A 54 3.74 11.60 10.66
C CYS A 54 4.88 12.58 10.92
N GLN A 55 5.05 13.57 10.03
CA GLN A 55 6.07 14.61 10.19
C GLN A 55 5.84 15.49 11.44
N GLN A 56 4.58 15.87 11.70
CA GLN A 56 4.23 16.63 12.90
C GLN A 56 4.49 15.85 14.19
N GLU A 57 4.22 14.55 14.20
CA GLU A 57 4.44 13.65 15.33
C GLU A 57 5.86 13.11 15.40
N ARG A 58 6.74 13.46 14.43
CA ARG A 58 8.13 13.02 14.31
C ARG A 58 8.29 11.50 14.17
N LEU A 59 7.32 10.87 13.51
CA LEU A 59 7.34 9.45 13.19
C LEU A 59 8.07 9.21 11.86
N THR A 60 8.82 8.12 11.78
CA THR A 60 9.33 7.63 10.52
C THR A 60 8.18 6.99 9.73
N TYR A 61 8.15 7.22 8.42
CA TYR A 61 7.11 6.67 7.57
C TYR A 61 7.67 6.16 6.25
N CYS A 62 6.96 5.23 5.65
CA CYS A 62 7.23 4.76 4.30
C CYS A 62 5.91 4.52 3.55
N VAL A 63 5.85 5.05 2.32
CA VAL A 63 4.78 4.69 1.36
C VAL A 63 5.33 3.58 0.47
N ALA A 64 4.64 2.45 0.47
CA ALA A 64 5.02 1.32 -0.38
C ALA A 64 4.62 1.61 -1.83
N GLU A 65 5.59 2.02 -2.61
CA GLU A 65 5.42 2.27 -4.03
C GLU A 65 5.51 0.97 -4.83
N ASN A 66 4.86 0.96 -5.97
CA ASN A 66 4.96 -0.16 -6.91
C ASN A 66 6.38 -0.26 -7.46
N ALA A 67 6.96 -1.47 -7.42
CA ALA A 67 8.28 -1.68 -7.99
C ALA A 67 8.28 -1.43 -9.50
N THR A 68 8.97 -0.37 -9.91
CA THR A 68 9.12 0.02 -11.31
C THR A 68 10.57 -0.06 -11.74
N THR A 69 10.81 -0.43 -12.99
CA THR A 69 12.15 -0.36 -13.56
C THR A 69 12.31 0.97 -14.26
N THR A 70 13.01 1.90 -13.66
CA THR A 70 13.29 3.22 -14.24
C THR A 70 14.53 3.24 -15.16
N SER A 71 15.37 2.22 -15.13
CA SER A 71 16.56 2.16 -16.01
C SER A 71 16.96 0.74 -16.33
N GLY A 72 16.51 0.24 -17.48
CA GLY A 72 17.23 -0.81 -18.15
C GLY A 72 18.24 -0.19 -19.10
N THR A 73 19.52 -0.16 -18.77
CA THR A 73 20.52 -0.16 -19.83
C THR A 73 20.25 -1.40 -20.69
N PHE A 74 20.24 -1.25 -21.99
CA PHE A 74 19.84 -2.23 -23.02
C PHE A 74 20.43 -3.64 -22.82
N PHE A 75 21.41 -3.80 -21.93
CA PHE A 75 22.18 -5.02 -21.70
C PHE A 75 21.99 -5.69 -20.33
N LYS A 76 21.31 -5.07 -19.37
CA LYS A 76 21.08 -5.67 -18.06
C LYS A 76 19.61 -5.60 -17.71
N GLN A 77 18.90 -6.70 -17.95
CA GLN A 77 17.51 -6.81 -17.56
C GLN A 77 17.44 -6.87 -16.02
N ALA A 78 16.74 -5.92 -15.41
CA ALA A 78 16.52 -5.90 -13.98
C ALA A 78 15.79 -7.19 -13.54
N THR A 79 16.27 -7.79 -12.45
CA THR A 79 15.63 -8.92 -11.80
C THR A 79 14.93 -8.44 -10.51
N PRO A 80 13.90 -9.16 -10.02
CA PRO A 80 13.28 -8.84 -8.73
C PRO A 80 14.27 -8.79 -7.56
N ILE A 81 15.22 -9.75 -7.51
CA ILE A 81 16.28 -9.77 -6.51
C ILE A 81 17.16 -8.51 -6.63
N GLY A 82 17.62 -8.20 -7.85
CA GLY A 82 18.44 -7.01 -8.10
C GLY A 82 17.70 -5.73 -7.71
N TRP A 83 16.39 -5.64 -8.04
CA TRP A 83 15.59 -4.50 -7.67
C TRP A 83 15.47 -4.33 -6.14
N LEU A 84 15.22 -5.43 -5.39
CA LEU A 84 15.16 -5.37 -3.93
C LEU A 84 16.50 -4.95 -3.33
N THR A 85 17.63 -5.52 -3.78
CA THR A 85 18.95 -5.16 -3.26
C THR A 85 19.37 -3.73 -3.58
N GLU A 86 18.91 -3.16 -4.69
CA GLU A 86 19.16 -1.76 -5.06
C GLU A 86 18.31 -0.78 -4.24
N ASN A 87 17.12 -1.21 -3.75
CA ASN A 87 16.17 -0.36 -3.03
C ASN A 87 16.12 -0.62 -1.52
N THR A 88 16.93 -1.57 -1.03
CA THR A 88 17.00 -1.95 0.38
C THR A 88 18.45 -2.25 0.78
N GLU A 89 18.70 -2.54 2.06
CA GLU A 89 19.99 -3.02 2.55
C GLU A 89 20.10 -4.56 2.51
N LEU A 90 19.14 -5.24 1.88
CA LEU A 90 19.14 -6.71 1.79
C LEU A 90 20.26 -7.20 0.87
N THR A 91 20.91 -8.27 1.27
CA THR A 91 21.79 -9.04 0.38
C THR A 91 20.98 -9.84 -0.64
N ASN A 92 21.61 -10.29 -1.71
CA ASN A 92 20.95 -11.12 -2.74
C ASN A 92 20.28 -12.37 -2.12
N SER A 93 20.92 -13.00 -1.12
CA SER A 93 20.38 -14.19 -0.45
C SER A 93 19.14 -13.84 0.37
N GLN A 94 19.16 -12.73 1.09
CA GLN A 94 18.00 -12.25 1.86
C GLN A 94 16.85 -11.85 0.94
N ALA A 95 17.14 -11.11 -0.14
CA ALA A 95 16.14 -10.74 -1.13
C ALA A 95 15.49 -11.97 -1.80
N ALA A 96 16.26 -13.02 -2.07
CA ALA A 96 15.72 -14.27 -2.60
C ALA A 96 14.75 -14.94 -1.61
N VAL A 97 15.10 -15.01 -0.34
CA VAL A 97 14.23 -15.56 0.71
C VAL A 97 12.94 -14.77 0.82
N VAL A 98 13.02 -13.43 0.81
CA VAL A 98 11.83 -12.56 0.86
C VAL A 98 10.90 -12.80 -0.34
N ILE A 99 11.47 -12.97 -1.54
CA ILE A 99 10.67 -13.24 -2.74
C ILE A 99 10.03 -14.63 -2.71
N ASP A 100 10.74 -15.65 -2.20
CA ASP A 100 10.21 -17.01 -2.08
C ASP A 100 9.02 -17.10 -1.10
N GLU A 101 8.90 -16.15 -0.19
CA GLU A 101 7.79 -16.06 0.77
C GLU A 101 6.56 -15.33 0.21
N PHE A 102 6.64 -14.75 -0.99
CA PHE A 102 5.48 -14.08 -1.59
C PHE A 102 4.38 -15.09 -1.95
N PRO A 103 3.12 -14.77 -1.62
CA PRO A 103 2.00 -15.65 -1.96
C PRO A 103 1.62 -15.58 -3.46
N VAL A 104 2.43 -14.92 -4.26
CA VAL A 104 2.27 -14.74 -5.72
C VAL A 104 3.53 -15.19 -6.45
N HIS A 105 3.35 -15.70 -7.65
CA HIS A 105 4.50 -16.06 -8.48
C HIS A 105 5.24 -14.81 -8.96
N VAL A 106 6.55 -14.79 -8.80
CA VAL A 106 7.44 -13.73 -9.27
C VAL A 106 8.31 -14.28 -10.42
N ALA A 107 8.15 -13.70 -11.59
CA ALA A 107 8.95 -14.07 -12.75
C ALA A 107 10.41 -13.57 -12.61
N PRO A 108 11.40 -14.28 -13.23
CA PRO A 108 12.82 -13.95 -13.07
C PRO A 108 13.23 -12.56 -13.54
N LYS A 109 12.46 -11.95 -14.46
CA LYS A 109 12.72 -10.63 -15.03
C LYS A 109 11.64 -9.65 -14.59
N MET A 110 12.02 -8.44 -14.19
CA MET A 110 11.06 -7.43 -13.75
C MET A 110 9.99 -7.12 -14.81
N CYS A 111 10.36 -7.04 -16.08
CA CYS A 111 9.43 -6.77 -17.18
C CYS A 111 8.37 -7.86 -17.41
N GLN A 112 8.53 -9.03 -16.82
CA GLN A 112 7.58 -10.15 -16.90
C GLN A 112 6.59 -10.16 -15.72
N ASN A 113 6.80 -9.29 -14.74
CA ASN A 113 5.95 -9.21 -13.56
C ASN A 113 4.84 -8.19 -13.79
N ALA A 114 3.61 -8.66 -13.62
CA ALA A 114 2.42 -7.81 -13.63
C ALA A 114 2.29 -7.04 -12.31
N ARG A 115 1.16 -6.35 -12.12
CA ARG A 115 0.91 -5.45 -10.99
C ARG A 115 1.05 -6.13 -9.61
N ASN A 116 0.51 -7.35 -9.42
CA ASN A 116 0.57 -8.01 -8.12
C ASN A 116 2.01 -8.24 -7.64
N PRO A 117 2.90 -8.97 -8.38
CA PRO A 117 4.28 -9.17 -7.94
C PRO A 117 5.03 -7.86 -7.67
N THR A 118 4.82 -6.83 -8.50
CA THR A 118 5.51 -5.56 -8.33
C THR A 118 5.03 -4.77 -7.10
N GLN A 119 3.77 -4.92 -6.69
CA GLN A 119 3.26 -4.37 -5.44
C GLN A 119 3.83 -5.11 -4.22
N PHE A 120 3.95 -6.45 -4.26
CA PHE A 120 4.60 -7.21 -3.20
C PHE A 120 6.07 -6.84 -3.02
N LEU A 121 6.79 -6.63 -4.12
CA LEU A 121 8.18 -6.13 -4.08
C LEU A 121 8.28 -4.75 -3.42
N GLY A 122 7.40 -3.82 -3.82
CA GLY A 122 7.36 -2.48 -3.23
C GLY A 122 7.04 -2.50 -1.74
N LEU A 123 6.08 -3.34 -1.33
CA LEU A 123 5.74 -3.52 0.08
C LEU A 123 6.91 -4.12 0.87
N ALA A 124 7.57 -5.17 0.34
CA ALA A 124 8.72 -5.77 1.01
C ALA A 124 9.88 -4.78 1.18
N ALA A 125 10.14 -3.93 0.18
CA ALA A 125 11.12 -2.87 0.29
C ALA A 125 10.75 -1.83 1.36
N ALA A 126 9.47 -1.51 1.49
CA ALA A 126 8.99 -0.58 2.52
C ALA A 126 9.08 -1.20 3.92
N ILE A 127 8.72 -2.46 4.09
CA ILE A 127 8.84 -3.22 5.35
C ILE A 127 10.30 -3.29 5.82
N SER A 128 11.25 -3.52 4.90
CA SER A 128 12.67 -3.65 5.25
C SER A 128 13.28 -2.39 5.87
N ARG A 129 12.63 -1.23 5.68
CA ARG A 129 13.04 0.06 6.28
C ARG A 129 12.57 0.24 7.72
N GLN A 130 11.70 -0.65 8.21
CA GLN A 130 11.15 -0.64 9.58
C GLN A 130 10.62 0.75 10.01
N PRO A 131 9.74 1.40 9.23
CA PRO A 131 9.19 2.71 9.60
C PRO A 131 8.24 2.56 10.81
N ASP A 132 7.94 3.66 11.53
CA ASP A 132 6.87 3.67 12.54
C ASP A 132 5.49 3.56 11.90
N VAL A 133 5.34 4.10 10.67
CA VAL A 133 4.09 4.06 9.89
C VAL A 133 4.35 3.58 8.47
N LEU A 134 3.71 2.49 8.09
CA LEU A 134 3.77 1.93 6.74
C LEU A 134 2.44 2.12 6.03
N ILE A 135 2.48 2.82 4.90
CA ILE A 135 1.31 3.12 4.07
C ILE A 135 1.41 2.31 2.78
N TYR A 136 0.35 1.61 2.40
CA TYR A 136 0.29 0.91 1.12
C TYR A 136 -1.09 0.99 0.47
N SER A 137 -1.11 0.89 -0.87
CA SER A 137 -2.32 0.86 -1.67
C SER A 137 -2.38 -0.42 -2.48
N THR A 138 -3.58 -0.95 -2.68
CA THR A 138 -3.84 -2.08 -3.58
C THR A 138 -4.44 -1.64 -4.92
N SER A 139 -4.31 -0.36 -5.26
CA SER A 139 -4.79 0.19 -6.54
C SER A 139 -4.17 -0.54 -7.73
N GLY A 140 -5.00 -1.01 -8.64
CA GLY A 140 -4.57 -1.72 -9.84
C GLY A 140 -4.23 -3.21 -9.66
N MET A 141 -4.31 -3.75 -8.44
CA MET A 141 -4.23 -5.20 -8.21
C MET A 141 -5.52 -5.91 -8.60
N ASP A 142 -5.41 -7.17 -8.98
CA ASP A 142 -6.60 -8.02 -9.15
C ASP A 142 -7.19 -8.44 -7.78
N PRO A 143 -8.45 -8.93 -7.71
CA PRO A 143 -9.09 -9.28 -6.45
C PRO A 143 -8.35 -10.33 -5.64
N ARG A 144 -7.69 -11.30 -6.31
CA ARG A 144 -6.90 -12.32 -5.63
C ARG A 144 -5.62 -11.73 -5.02
N GLY A 145 -4.93 -10.87 -5.76
CA GLY A 145 -3.75 -10.15 -5.27
C GLY A 145 -4.08 -9.29 -4.06
N ILE A 146 -5.23 -8.59 -4.08
CA ILE A 146 -5.71 -7.80 -2.93
C ILE A 146 -5.92 -8.70 -1.70
N ALA A 147 -6.63 -9.81 -1.85
CA ALA A 147 -6.87 -10.73 -0.74
C ALA A 147 -5.57 -11.28 -0.13
N LEU A 148 -4.61 -11.66 -0.98
CA LEU A 148 -3.30 -12.15 -0.54
C LEU A 148 -2.48 -11.04 0.15
N MET A 149 -2.54 -9.80 -0.35
CA MET A 149 -1.84 -8.67 0.25
C MET A 149 -2.35 -8.36 1.66
N HIS A 150 -3.66 -8.48 1.89
CA HIS A 150 -4.28 -8.27 3.19
C HIS A 150 -3.86 -9.29 4.26
N VAL A 151 -3.48 -10.49 3.85
CA VAL A 151 -2.91 -11.49 4.76
C VAL A 151 -1.42 -11.23 4.95
N TYR A 152 -0.70 -11.06 3.85
CA TYR A 152 0.75 -10.93 3.86
C TYR A 152 1.25 -9.68 4.62
N ALA A 153 0.64 -8.52 4.37
CA ALA A 153 1.13 -7.26 4.94
C ALA A 153 1.11 -7.23 6.47
N PRO A 154 -0.01 -7.54 7.17
CA PRO A 154 -0.04 -7.54 8.62
C PRO A 154 0.76 -8.69 9.27
N GLU A 155 0.97 -9.81 8.57
CA GLU A 155 1.85 -10.89 9.07
C GLU A 155 3.33 -10.49 9.05
N ARG A 156 3.73 -9.59 8.14
CA ARG A 156 5.12 -9.20 7.94
C ARG A 156 5.49 -7.87 8.59
N TYR A 157 4.52 -7.05 8.92
CA TYR A 157 4.73 -5.77 9.55
C TYR A 157 3.89 -5.66 10.82
N THR A 158 4.53 -5.91 11.97
CA THR A 158 3.89 -6.03 13.29
C THR A 158 4.28 -4.92 14.26
N ASP A 159 5.37 -4.20 13.99
CA ASP A 159 6.01 -3.33 14.98
C ASP A 159 5.58 -1.86 14.90
N GLY A 160 4.69 -1.52 13.96
CA GLY A 160 4.22 -0.16 13.75
C GLY A 160 2.79 -0.07 13.25
N CYS A 161 2.39 1.13 12.87
CA CYS A 161 1.06 1.37 12.30
C CYS A 161 1.06 1.04 10.80
N LEU A 162 0.28 0.03 10.42
CA LEU A 162 0.07 -0.37 9.03
C LEU A 162 -1.21 0.28 8.50
N ILE A 163 -1.10 1.09 7.45
CA ILE A 163 -2.24 1.78 6.83
C ILE A 163 -2.42 1.28 5.40
N HIS A 164 -3.56 0.67 5.15
CA HIS A 164 -4.00 0.29 3.82
C HIS A 164 -4.99 1.31 3.24
N ILE A 165 -4.75 1.75 2.02
CA ILE A 165 -5.66 2.64 1.29
C ILE A 165 -6.23 1.88 0.10
N SER A 166 -7.56 1.80 0.02
CA SER A 166 -8.28 1.10 -1.04
C SER A 166 -9.38 1.96 -1.66
N THR A 167 -9.56 1.84 -2.97
CA THR A 167 -10.72 2.39 -3.70
C THR A 167 -11.88 1.41 -3.79
N ARG A 168 -11.71 0.18 -3.33
CA ARG A 168 -12.75 -0.86 -3.36
C ARG A 168 -13.27 -1.12 -1.96
N GLU A 169 -14.57 -1.24 -1.83
CA GLU A 169 -15.18 -1.69 -0.60
C GLU A 169 -14.73 -3.13 -0.30
N LEU A 170 -14.08 -3.30 0.84
CA LEU A 170 -13.58 -4.59 1.29
C LEU A 170 -14.69 -5.27 2.09
N THR A 171 -15.50 -6.08 1.43
CA THR A 171 -16.66 -6.75 2.04
C THR A 171 -16.29 -7.92 2.96
N ASN A 172 -15.04 -8.41 2.93
CA ASN A 172 -14.61 -9.60 3.68
C ASN A 172 -13.18 -9.45 4.23
N VAL A 173 -12.83 -8.34 4.83
CA VAL A 173 -11.57 -8.24 5.58
C VAL A 173 -11.80 -8.88 6.94
N VAL A 174 -11.39 -10.14 7.06
CA VAL A 174 -11.28 -10.81 8.35
C VAL A 174 -10.02 -10.28 9.02
N CYS A 175 -10.21 -9.37 9.97
CA CYS A 175 -9.13 -8.89 10.82
C CYS A 175 -9.07 -9.75 12.06
N ASP A 176 -8.34 -10.85 11.95
CA ASP A 176 -8.30 -11.90 12.99
C ASP A 176 -7.05 -11.84 13.87
N HIS A 177 -6.38 -10.71 14.00
CA HIS A 177 -5.32 -10.60 14.99
C HIS A 177 -5.40 -9.27 15.72
N SER A 178 -5.61 -9.33 17.02
CA SER A 178 -5.34 -8.40 18.15
C SER A 178 -5.08 -6.89 17.91
N GLY A 179 -5.10 -6.41 16.70
CA GLY A 179 -5.09 -5.01 16.29
C GLY A 179 -6.49 -4.61 15.82
N LYS A 180 -7.00 -3.48 16.28
CA LYS A 180 -8.29 -2.93 15.83
C LYS A 180 -8.24 -2.68 14.32
N CYS A 181 -8.93 -3.50 13.53
CA CYS A 181 -9.23 -3.17 12.15
C CYS A 181 -10.31 -2.10 12.13
N LEU A 182 -9.93 -0.90 11.76
CA LEU A 182 -10.86 0.21 11.57
C LEU A 182 -11.08 0.38 10.07
N LEU A 183 -12.26 -0.02 9.60
CA LEU A 183 -12.75 0.35 8.27
C LEU A 183 -13.17 1.82 8.33
N VAL A 184 -12.45 2.67 7.65
CA VAL A 184 -12.75 4.09 7.59
C VAL A 184 -13.31 4.45 6.22
N ASN A 185 -14.52 4.98 6.23
CA ASN A 185 -15.13 5.62 5.08
C ASN A 185 -14.71 7.10 5.12
N VAL A 186 -13.73 7.47 4.33
CA VAL A 186 -13.29 8.87 4.25
C VAL A 186 -14.22 9.59 3.27
N ASN A 187 -15.35 10.08 3.77
CA ASN A 187 -16.09 11.11 3.06
C ASN A 187 -15.24 12.39 3.16
N SER A 188 -14.58 12.75 2.07
CA SER A 188 -13.90 14.03 1.97
C SER A 188 -14.96 15.13 1.98
N GLN A 189 -15.30 15.66 3.16
CA GLN A 189 -15.78 17.03 3.22
C GLN A 189 -14.57 17.92 2.88
N ILE A 190 -14.52 18.36 1.65
CA ILE A 190 -13.75 19.54 1.28
C ILE A 190 -14.59 20.68 1.84
N ASP A 191 -14.27 21.12 3.05
CA ASP A 191 -14.70 22.42 3.50
C ASP A 191 -13.94 23.45 2.67
N ASP A 192 -14.64 24.04 1.71
CA ASP A 192 -14.24 25.26 1.04
C ASP A 192 -14.07 26.37 2.10
N ALA A 193 -12.81 26.72 2.37
CA ALA A 193 -12.43 27.93 3.11
C ALA A 193 -11.50 28.78 2.25
#